data_016c0736fa1c34c42dc259270a57db64
#
_entry.id   016c0736fa1c34c42dc259270a57db64
#
_cell.length_a   1.000
_cell.length_b   1.000
_cell.length_c   1.000
_cell.angle_alpha   90.00
_cell.angle_beta   90.00
_cell.angle_gamma   90.00
#
_symmetry.space_group_name_H-M   'P 1'
#
loop_
_entity.id
_entity.type
_entity.pdbx_description
1 polymer ?
#
loop_
_entity_poly.entity_id
_entity_poly.type
_entity_poly.pdbx_seq_one_letter_code
_entity_poly.pdbx_strand_id
1 'polypeptide(L)'
;MRYGAFVVAMVLLASAPATAQIKLDMNQITCGDWLGYGPADRDFVRFFMSGYYNAAANNNVLDYNRLQKNSEKVMAYCKKRKSDTLPTAIKKSAS
;
A
#
# COMPACT_ATOMS: atom_id res chain seq x y z
N MET A 1 12.15 -48.59 6.23
CA MET A 1 11.19 -49.21 5.48
C MET A 1 10.08 -48.39 4.94
N ARG A 2 8.98 -49.01 4.65
CA ARG A 2 7.83 -48.38 4.02
C ARG A 2 7.16 -47.26 4.83
N TYR A 3 7.40 -47.18 6.11
CA TYR A 3 6.78 -46.16 6.96
C TYR A 3 7.39 -44.80 6.81
N GLY A 4 8.63 -44.68 6.38
CA GLY A 4 9.30 -43.42 6.18
C GLY A 4 8.71 -42.58 5.04
N ALA A 5 8.16 -43.24 4.03
CA ALA A 5 7.57 -42.54 2.90
C ALA A 5 6.30 -41.74 3.28
N PHE A 6 5.51 -42.27 4.18
CA PHE A 6 4.31 -41.58 4.65
C PHE A 6 4.64 -40.34 5.45
N VAL A 7 5.67 -40.40 6.27
CA VAL A 7 6.08 -39.25 7.07
C VAL A 7 6.54 -38.09 6.17
N VAL A 8 7.30 -38.40 5.14
CA VAL A 8 7.76 -37.38 4.17
C VAL A 8 6.58 -36.72 3.46
N ALA A 9 5.59 -37.49 3.03
CA ALA A 9 4.40 -36.96 2.38
C ALA A 9 3.62 -36.03 3.30
N MET A 10 3.50 -36.37 4.57
CA MET A 10 2.80 -35.54 5.55
C MET A 10 3.52 -34.19 5.76
N VAL A 11 4.83 -34.21 5.83
CA VAL A 11 5.62 -33.00 5.98
C VAL A 11 5.44 -32.08 4.80
N LEU A 12 5.43 -32.60 3.59
CA LEU A 12 5.21 -31.80 2.39
C LEU A 12 3.85 -31.13 2.38
N LEU A 13 2.81 -31.83 2.81
CA LEU A 13 1.48 -31.26 2.91
C LEU A 13 1.39 -30.18 3.98
N ALA A 14 2.05 -30.41 5.12
CA ALA A 14 2.07 -29.45 6.21
C ALA A 14 2.87 -28.19 5.88
N SER A 15 3.83 -28.27 4.96
CA SER A 15 4.65 -27.14 4.55
C SER A 15 4.05 -26.33 3.40
N ALA A 16 2.89 -26.72 2.87
CA ALA A 16 2.21 -25.91 1.87
C ALA A 16 1.93 -24.53 2.44
N PRO A 17 2.40 -23.45 1.76
CA PRO A 17 2.24 -22.12 2.29
C PRO A 17 0.77 -21.78 2.39
N ALA A 18 0.35 -21.36 3.56
CA ALA A 18 -0.94 -20.69 3.70
C ALA A 18 -0.89 -19.41 2.87
N THR A 19 -1.90 -19.18 2.07
CA THR A 19 -2.00 -17.93 1.33
C THR A 19 -2.07 -16.80 2.33
N ALA A 20 -1.00 -16.03 2.45
CA ALA A 20 -0.97 -14.88 3.34
C ALA A 20 -1.89 -13.82 2.76
N GLN A 21 -2.90 -13.43 3.54
CA GLN A 21 -3.68 -12.25 3.21
C GLN A 21 -2.89 -11.02 3.63
N ILE A 22 -2.51 -10.21 2.66
CA ILE A 22 -1.88 -8.93 2.94
C ILE A 22 -2.99 -7.91 3.11
N LYS A 23 -3.07 -7.36 4.30
CA LYS A 23 -3.99 -6.26 4.61
C LYS A 23 -3.19 -5.02 4.91
N LEU A 24 -3.47 -3.95 4.19
CA LEU A 24 -2.86 -2.66 4.43
C LEU A 24 -3.93 -1.73 4.99
N ASP A 25 -3.70 -1.25 6.20
CA ASP A 25 -4.54 -0.20 6.76
C ASP A 25 -3.98 1.14 6.30
N MET A 26 -4.70 1.79 5.41
CA MET A 26 -4.27 3.05 4.81
C MET A 26 -4.11 4.17 5.84
N ASN A 27 -4.78 4.05 6.99
CA ASN A 27 -4.60 5.01 8.08
C ASN A 27 -3.31 4.83 8.86
N GLN A 28 -2.68 3.66 8.74
CA GLN A 28 -1.46 3.32 9.46
C GLN A 28 -0.19 3.43 8.61
N ILE A 29 -0.32 3.56 7.31
CA ILE A 29 0.85 3.69 6.43
C ILE A 29 1.51 5.02 6.70
N THR A 30 2.80 4.98 7.02
CA THR A 30 3.61 6.19 7.18
C THR A 30 4.20 6.64 5.85
N CYS A 31 4.63 7.90 5.83
CA CYS A 31 5.39 8.42 4.69
C CYS A 31 6.62 7.56 4.40
N GLY A 32 7.35 7.16 5.44
CA GLY A 32 8.53 6.31 5.29
C GLY A 32 8.20 4.96 4.69
N ASP A 33 7.10 4.35 5.13
CA ASP A 33 6.63 3.07 4.57
C ASP A 33 6.35 3.21 3.07
N TRP A 34 5.58 4.21 2.69
CA TRP A 34 5.19 4.43 1.31
C TRP A 34 6.39 4.70 0.40
N LEU A 35 7.32 5.54 0.86
CA LEU A 35 8.55 5.83 0.12
C LEU A 35 9.42 4.58 -0.07
N GLY A 36 9.35 3.63 0.86
CA GLY A 36 10.08 2.37 0.80
C GLY A 36 9.47 1.32 -0.10
N TYR A 37 8.24 1.50 -0.55
CA TYR A 37 7.60 0.56 -1.47
C TYR A 37 8.23 0.62 -2.86
N GLY A 38 8.17 -0.48 -3.59
CA GLY A 38 8.51 -0.48 -5.01
C GLY A 38 7.55 0.41 -5.81
N PRO A 39 7.93 0.80 -7.03
CA PRO A 39 7.13 1.74 -7.82
C PRO A 39 5.69 1.30 -8.05
N ALA A 40 5.47 0.01 -8.31
CA ALA A 40 4.12 -0.51 -8.55
C ALA A 40 3.24 -0.41 -7.29
N ASP A 41 3.80 -0.75 -6.13
CA ASP A 41 3.06 -0.70 -4.88
C ASP A 41 2.79 0.75 -4.44
N ARG A 42 3.73 1.65 -4.67
CA ARG A 42 3.51 3.08 -4.44
C ARG A 42 2.37 3.61 -5.28
N ASP A 43 2.32 3.24 -6.55
CA ASP A 43 1.26 3.65 -7.46
C ASP A 43 -0.09 3.08 -7.03
N PHE A 44 -0.10 1.81 -6.61
CA PHE A 44 -1.32 1.18 -6.12
C PHE A 44 -1.91 1.95 -4.94
N VAL A 45 -1.09 2.24 -3.94
CA VAL A 45 -1.52 2.99 -2.75
C VAL A 45 -1.95 4.41 -3.15
N ARG A 46 -1.20 5.06 -4.02
CA ARG A 46 -1.51 6.39 -4.53
C ARG A 46 -2.89 6.45 -5.19
N PHE A 47 -3.17 5.51 -6.08
CA PHE A 47 -4.46 5.46 -6.77
C PHE A 47 -5.60 5.12 -5.81
N PHE A 48 -5.37 4.22 -4.88
CA PHE A 48 -6.37 3.90 -3.86
C PHE A 48 -6.74 5.14 -3.04
N MET A 49 -5.73 5.84 -2.53
CA MET A 49 -5.96 7.04 -1.70
C MET A 49 -6.63 8.15 -2.49
N SER A 50 -6.24 8.34 -3.74
CA SER A 50 -6.88 9.32 -4.63
C SER A 50 -8.36 9.01 -4.80
N GLY A 51 -8.70 7.76 -5.09
CA GLY A 51 -10.09 7.34 -5.24
C GLY A 51 -10.89 7.51 -3.95
N TYR A 52 -10.29 7.14 -2.83
CA TYR A 52 -10.92 7.28 -1.52
C TYR A 52 -11.29 8.74 -1.21
N TYR A 53 -10.33 9.64 -1.36
CA TYR A 53 -10.58 11.06 -1.04
C TYR A 53 -11.49 11.74 -2.04
N ASN A 54 -11.40 11.39 -3.31
CA ASN A 54 -12.31 11.92 -4.32
C ASN A 54 -13.75 11.44 -4.08
N ALA A 55 -13.92 10.18 -3.73
CA ALA A 55 -15.24 9.65 -3.39
C ALA A 55 -15.82 10.33 -2.15
N ALA A 56 -14.99 10.55 -1.13
CA ALA A 56 -15.41 11.24 0.09
C ALA A 56 -15.81 12.69 -0.19
N ALA A 57 -15.21 13.32 -1.19
CA ALA A 57 -15.55 14.67 -1.64
C ALA A 57 -16.68 14.69 -2.69
N ASN A 58 -17.29 13.54 -2.95
CA ASN A 58 -18.35 13.39 -3.92
C ASN A 58 -17.92 13.75 -5.36
N ASN A 59 -16.65 13.51 -5.65
CA ASN A 59 -16.04 13.79 -6.94
C ASN A 59 -15.63 12.49 -7.61
N ASN A 60 -16.28 12.16 -8.71
CA ASN A 60 -15.95 10.97 -9.50
C ASN A 60 -15.33 11.30 -10.86
N VAL A 61 -14.79 12.51 -10.99
CA VAL A 61 -14.02 12.90 -12.18
C VAL A 61 -12.53 12.70 -11.90
N LEU A 62 -11.88 11.90 -12.72
CA LEU A 62 -10.44 11.70 -12.64
C LEU A 62 -9.73 12.76 -13.48
N ASP A 63 -9.01 13.64 -12.81
CA ASP A 63 -8.09 14.57 -13.44
C ASP A 63 -6.67 14.02 -13.28
N TYR A 64 -6.14 13.44 -14.34
CA TYR A 64 -4.85 12.76 -14.29
C TYR A 64 -3.71 13.74 -13.97
N ASN A 65 -3.72 14.92 -14.57
CA ASN A 65 -2.67 15.92 -14.33
C ASN A 65 -2.68 16.38 -12.87
N ARG A 66 -3.86 16.58 -12.32
CA ARG A 66 -4.01 16.98 -10.92
C ARG A 66 -3.52 15.84 -9.99
N LEU A 67 -3.84 14.61 -10.31
CA LEU A 67 -3.36 13.46 -9.57
C LEU A 67 -1.83 13.40 -9.54
N GLN A 68 -1.18 13.63 -10.68
CA GLN A 68 0.27 13.65 -10.77
C GLN A 68 0.88 14.77 -9.93
N LYS A 69 0.36 15.97 -10.04
CA LYS A 69 0.85 17.10 -9.25
C LYS A 69 0.67 16.91 -7.76
N ASN A 70 -0.47 16.39 -7.34
CA ASN A 70 -0.73 16.08 -5.94
C ASN A 70 0.21 14.99 -5.43
N SER A 71 0.47 13.97 -6.23
CA SER A 71 1.40 12.90 -5.88
C SER A 71 2.82 13.42 -5.68
N GLU A 72 3.27 14.33 -6.52
CA GLU A 72 4.58 14.97 -6.37
C GLU A 72 4.66 15.77 -5.07
N LYS A 73 3.61 16.51 -4.74
CA LYS A 73 3.54 17.27 -3.48
C LYS A 73 3.59 16.36 -2.26
N VAL A 74 2.84 15.26 -2.29
CA VAL A 74 2.83 14.28 -1.22
C VAL A 74 4.20 13.64 -1.08
N MET A 75 4.84 13.27 -2.17
CA MET A 75 6.18 12.70 -2.14
C MET A 75 7.20 13.66 -1.55
N ALA A 76 7.18 14.92 -1.96
CA ALA A 76 8.08 15.94 -1.42
C ALA A 76 7.85 16.14 0.09
N TYR A 77 6.61 16.17 0.52
CA TYR A 77 6.27 16.26 1.93
C TYR A 77 6.77 15.05 2.70
N CYS A 78 6.54 13.85 2.19
CA CYS A 78 6.93 12.61 2.84
C CYS A 78 8.45 12.47 3.01
N LYS A 79 9.22 12.97 2.06
CA LYS A 79 10.68 12.95 2.17
C LYS A 79 11.19 13.73 3.37
N LYS A 80 10.47 14.77 3.78
CA LYS A 80 10.81 15.59 4.94
C LYS A 80 10.16 15.12 6.24
N ARG A 81 9.10 14.36 6.15
CA ARG A 81 8.27 13.97 7.29
C ARG A 81 7.93 12.48 7.26
N LYS A 82 8.95 11.65 7.35
CA LYS A 82 8.81 10.18 7.19
C LYS A 82 7.95 9.52 8.27
N SER A 83 7.87 10.12 9.45
CA SER A 83 7.07 9.58 10.55
C SER A 83 5.59 9.97 10.49
N ASP A 84 5.22 10.94 9.67
CA ASP A 84 3.83 11.30 9.49
C ASP A 84 3.09 10.17 8.76
N THR A 85 1.80 10.03 9.05
CA THR A 85 0.98 9.09 8.28
C THR A 85 0.72 9.63 6.89
N LEU A 86 0.51 8.73 5.95
CA LEU A 86 0.21 9.11 4.58
C LEU A 86 -1.08 9.95 4.48
N PRO A 87 -2.18 9.63 5.19
CA PRO A 87 -3.34 10.52 5.23
C PRO A 87 -3.02 11.94 5.69
N THR A 88 -2.18 12.09 6.70
CA THR A 88 -1.75 13.42 7.17
C THR A 88 -0.99 14.15 6.08
N ALA A 89 -0.07 13.47 5.41
CA ALA A 89 0.69 14.05 4.31
C ALA A 89 -0.22 14.54 3.17
N ILE A 90 -1.22 13.76 2.83
CA ILE A 90 -2.18 14.11 1.80
C ILE A 90 -2.98 15.36 2.20
N LYS A 91 -3.49 15.39 3.42
CA LYS A 91 -4.25 16.54 3.91
C LYS A 91 -3.44 17.83 3.92
N LYS A 92 -2.15 17.73 4.25
CA LYS A 92 -1.30 18.91 4.38
C LYS A 92 -0.67 19.37 3.07
N SER A 93 -0.48 18.50 2.11
CA SER A 93 0.27 18.82 0.89
C SER A 93 -0.54 18.77 -0.39
N ALA A 94 -1.52 17.89 -0.49
CA ALA A 94 -2.36 17.78 -1.66
C ALA A 94 -3.57 18.71 -1.57
N SER A 95 -3.89 19.37 -2.63
CA SER A 95 -5.02 20.30 -2.67
C SER A 95 -5.88 20.05 -3.90
#